data_322570c961183725ab49903249f37788
#
_entry.id   322570c961183725ab49903249f37788
#
_cell.length_a   1.000
_cell.length_b   1.000
_cell.length_c   1.000
_cell.angle_alpha   90.00
_cell.angle_beta   90.00
_cell.angle_gamma   90.00
#
_symmetry.space_group_name_H-M   'P 1'
#
loop_
_entity.id
_entity.type
_entity.pdbx_description
1 polymer ?
#
loop_
_entity_poly.entity_id
_entity_poly.type
_entity_poly.pdbx_seq_one_letter_code
_entity_poly.pdbx_strand_id
1 'polypeptide(L)'
;MLELDSTLAQHIVDRAMAILPHNINVMDAQGMIIGSGDPCRLHTRHEGAQLVLANRRVVEIDAQAAACLRGVKPGVNLPLLHAERLIGVLGITGEPDIVRPYAELVRMAAEMLVEHRVLQAERHWQRHQQEAWLRQLLDPHLRLPAFEADAERLGLQLTWPRQICLLHLDEEGDPLPRQARLLATLGGKSEHLVAPLGRHELLWCRPYSATRDDRAWLQQADEREW
;
A
#
# COMPACT_ATOMS: atom_id res chain seq x y z
N MET A 1 -9.91 -4.33 8.89
CA MET A 1 -10.91 -4.38 7.80
C MET A 1 -10.42 -3.42 6.74
N LEU A 2 -10.31 -3.84 5.47
CA LEU A 2 -9.91 -2.94 4.39
C LEU A 2 -11.08 -2.01 4.10
N GLU A 3 -10.91 -0.73 4.37
CA GLU A 3 -11.84 0.33 3.97
C GLU A 3 -11.17 1.17 2.90
N LEU A 4 -11.94 1.55 1.90
CA LEU A 4 -11.48 2.47 0.87
C LEU A 4 -11.43 3.86 1.47
N ASP A 5 -10.21 4.40 1.68
CA ASP A 5 -10.02 5.74 2.24
C ASP A 5 -10.21 6.83 1.19
N SER A 6 -10.51 8.05 1.63
CA SER A 6 -10.75 9.21 0.76
C SER A 6 -9.50 9.59 -0.05
N THR A 7 -8.31 9.36 0.47
CA THR A 7 -7.04 9.68 -0.22
C THR A 7 -6.86 8.80 -1.45
N LEU A 8 -7.06 7.48 -1.29
CA LEU A 8 -6.98 6.54 -2.41
C LEU A 8 -8.11 6.76 -3.40
N ALA A 9 -9.35 7.00 -2.90
CA ALA A 9 -10.50 7.28 -3.73
C ALA A 9 -10.27 8.52 -4.61
N GLN A 10 -9.78 9.62 -4.04
CA GLN A 10 -9.47 10.83 -4.80
C GLN A 10 -8.33 10.61 -5.78
N HIS A 11 -7.30 9.88 -5.39
CA HIS A 11 -6.19 9.52 -6.29
C HIS A 11 -6.66 8.73 -7.53
N ILE A 12 -7.60 7.79 -7.35
CA ILE A 12 -8.23 7.06 -8.47
C ILE A 12 -8.96 8.03 -9.39
N VAL A 13 -9.77 8.92 -8.82
CA VAL A 13 -10.54 9.94 -9.60
C VAL A 13 -9.60 10.83 -10.39
N ASP A 14 -8.59 11.42 -9.74
CA ASP A 14 -7.67 12.37 -10.37
C ASP A 14 -6.92 11.73 -11.54
N ARG A 15 -6.44 10.49 -11.35
CA ARG A 15 -5.73 9.77 -12.42
C ARG A 15 -6.63 9.40 -13.59
N ALA A 16 -7.86 8.99 -13.33
CA ALA A 16 -8.80 8.63 -14.38
C ALA A 16 -9.28 9.87 -15.15
N MET A 17 -9.56 10.97 -14.45
CA MET A 17 -10.00 12.23 -15.07
C MET A 17 -8.87 12.99 -15.79
N ALA A 18 -7.63 12.69 -15.55
CA ALA A 18 -6.51 13.18 -16.37
C ALA A 18 -6.57 12.64 -17.82
N ILE A 19 -7.29 11.54 -18.04
CA ILE A 19 -7.40 10.87 -19.34
C ILE A 19 -8.83 10.98 -19.92
N LEU A 20 -9.84 10.84 -19.06
CA LEU A 20 -11.24 10.76 -19.45
C LEU A 20 -11.95 12.10 -19.24
N PRO A 21 -12.71 12.58 -20.24
CA PRO A 21 -13.47 13.83 -20.14
C PRO A 21 -14.83 13.66 -19.42
N HIS A 22 -14.92 12.69 -18.50
CA HIS A 22 -16.13 12.34 -17.77
C HIS A 22 -15.92 12.50 -16.27
N ASN A 23 -16.94 13.01 -15.56
CA ASN A 23 -16.86 13.08 -14.12
C ASN A 23 -16.93 11.68 -13.51
N ILE A 24 -16.01 11.40 -12.61
CA ILE A 24 -15.87 10.13 -11.92
C ILE A 24 -16.09 10.35 -10.44
N ASN A 25 -16.84 9.44 -9.82
CA ASN A 25 -17.03 9.40 -8.37
C ASN A 25 -16.65 8.04 -7.83
N VAL A 26 -16.05 8.04 -6.66
CA VAL A 26 -15.80 6.83 -5.88
C VAL A 26 -16.53 6.94 -4.55
N MET A 27 -17.32 5.92 -4.22
CA MET A 27 -18.14 5.85 -3.03
C MET A 27 -17.67 4.69 -2.15
N ASP A 28 -17.80 4.88 -0.84
CA ASP A 28 -17.52 3.83 0.16
C ASP A 28 -18.61 2.73 0.18
N ALA A 29 -18.43 1.76 1.08
CA ALA A 29 -19.39 0.67 1.29
C ALA A 29 -20.74 1.14 1.90
N GLN A 30 -20.87 2.41 2.29
CA GLN A 30 -22.10 3.04 2.77
C GLN A 30 -22.77 3.89 1.67
N GLY A 31 -22.10 4.04 0.50
CA GLY A 31 -22.58 4.83 -0.63
C GLY A 31 -22.35 6.33 -0.48
N MET A 32 -21.43 6.73 0.42
CA MET A 32 -20.97 8.10 0.53
C MET A 32 -19.88 8.38 -0.51
N ILE A 33 -19.95 9.51 -1.19
CA ILE A 33 -18.90 9.93 -2.15
C ILE A 33 -17.66 10.36 -1.35
N ILE A 34 -16.58 9.61 -1.51
CA ILE A 34 -15.29 9.83 -0.84
C ILE A 34 -14.18 10.28 -1.80
N GLY A 35 -14.45 10.23 -3.12
CA GLY A 35 -13.61 10.79 -4.17
C GLY A 35 -14.49 11.28 -5.32
N SER A 36 -14.25 12.48 -5.85
CA SER A 36 -15.06 13.07 -6.92
C SER A 36 -14.27 14.07 -7.75
N GLY A 37 -14.56 14.13 -9.06
CA GLY A 37 -14.12 15.23 -9.92
C GLY A 37 -14.89 16.53 -9.68
N ASP A 38 -16.01 16.46 -8.97
CA ASP A 38 -16.79 17.61 -8.53
C ASP A 38 -16.74 17.71 -7.00
N PRO A 39 -15.94 18.63 -6.44
CA PRO A 39 -15.77 18.77 -4.98
C PRO A 39 -17.09 19.00 -4.22
N CYS A 40 -18.09 19.61 -4.86
CA CYS A 40 -19.39 19.87 -4.23
C CYS A 40 -20.17 18.59 -3.94
N ARG A 41 -19.78 17.47 -4.52
CA ARG A 41 -20.42 16.16 -4.32
C ARG A 41 -19.79 15.33 -3.21
N LEU A 42 -18.60 15.70 -2.75
CA LEU A 42 -17.93 15.00 -1.66
C LEU A 42 -18.81 14.96 -0.39
N HIS A 43 -18.74 13.86 0.31
CA HIS A 43 -19.49 13.60 1.56
C HIS A 43 -21.02 13.65 1.41
N THR A 44 -21.55 13.53 0.18
CA THR A 44 -22.98 13.33 -0.08
C THR A 44 -23.29 11.89 -0.43
N ARG A 45 -24.50 11.45 -0.15
CA ARG A 45 -24.97 10.11 -0.53
C ARG A 45 -25.30 10.06 -2.01
N HIS A 46 -24.94 8.94 -2.65
CA HIS A 46 -25.23 8.70 -4.05
C HIS A 46 -26.30 7.58 -4.21
N GLU A 47 -27.50 7.93 -4.65
CA GLU A 47 -28.60 6.94 -4.77
C GLU A 47 -28.26 5.81 -5.74
N GLY A 48 -27.58 6.09 -6.86
CA GLY A 48 -27.11 5.07 -7.80
C GLY A 48 -26.14 4.08 -7.13
N ALA A 49 -25.31 4.54 -6.21
CA ALA A 49 -24.43 3.65 -5.45
C ALA A 49 -25.24 2.75 -4.49
N GLN A 50 -26.29 3.25 -3.87
CA GLN A 50 -27.16 2.43 -3.02
C GLN A 50 -27.77 1.26 -3.80
N LEU A 51 -28.14 1.47 -5.06
CA LEU A 51 -28.66 0.42 -5.92
C LEU A 51 -27.60 -0.66 -6.22
N VAL A 52 -26.33 -0.24 -6.47
CA VAL A 52 -25.20 -1.18 -6.65
C VAL A 52 -24.95 -1.97 -5.38
N LEU A 53 -24.90 -1.30 -4.22
CA LEU A 53 -24.64 -1.94 -2.92
C LEU A 53 -25.71 -2.97 -2.56
N ALA A 54 -27.00 -2.65 -2.82
CA ALA A 54 -28.12 -3.54 -2.56
C ALA A 54 -28.13 -4.77 -3.48
N ASN A 55 -27.82 -4.59 -4.76
CA ASN A 55 -27.95 -5.64 -5.78
C ASN A 55 -26.63 -6.34 -6.12
N ARG A 56 -25.49 -5.80 -5.68
CA ARG A 56 -24.11 -6.27 -5.98
C ARG A 56 -23.83 -6.46 -7.48
N ARG A 57 -24.40 -5.60 -8.31
CA ARG A 57 -24.27 -5.63 -9.77
C ARG A 57 -24.10 -4.23 -10.34
N VAL A 58 -23.66 -4.17 -11.58
CA VAL A 58 -23.61 -2.94 -12.35
C VAL A 58 -25.00 -2.34 -12.45
N VAL A 59 -25.10 -1.01 -12.27
CA VAL A 59 -26.34 -0.24 -12.42
C VAL A 59 -26.08 0.86 -13.46
N GLU A 60 -26.79 0.76 -14.56
CA GLU A 60 -26.82 1.77 -15.60
C GLU A 60 -28.03 2.68 -15.37
N ILE A 61 -27.82 3.98 -15.44
CA ILE A 61 -28.83 4.99 -15.21
C ILE A 61 -28.87 5.87 -16.45
N ASP A 62 -29.93 5.73 -17.24
CA ASP A 62 -30.20 6.59 -18.38
C ASP A 62 -30.82 7.94 -17.95
N ALA A 63 -31.09 8.80 -18.89
CA ALA A 63 -31.69 10.12 -18.63
C ALA A 63 -33.07 10.04 -17.99
N GLN A 64 -33.85 9.00 -18.32
CA GLN A 64 -35.20 8.82 -17.77
C GLN A 64 -35.15 8.32 -16.31
N ALA A 65 -34.31 7.36 -16.02
CA ALA A 65 -34.09 6.87 -14.66
C ALA A 65 -33.46 7.94 -13.75
N ALA A 66 -32.52 8.72 -14.28
CA ALA A 66 -31.88 9.82 -13.55
C ALA A 66 -32.89 10.87 -13.08
N ALA A 67 -33.91 11.13 -13.86
CA ALA A 67 -34.98 12.07 -13.47
C ALA A 67 -35.79 11.65 -12.26
N CYS A 68 -35.80 10.34 -11.94
CA CYS A 68 -36.50 9.76 -10.78
C CYS A 68 -35.61 9.66 -9.52
N LEU A 69 -34.30 9.93 -9.62
CA LEU A 69 -33.33 9.79 -8.54
C LEU A 69 -32.77 11.15 -8.11
N ARG A 70 -32.56 11.34 -6.82
CA ARG A 70 -32.06 12.63 -6.30
C ARG A 70 -30.54 12.77 -6.51
N GLY A 71 -30.14 13.86 -7.16
CA GLY A 71 -28.72 14.20 -7.34
C GLY A 71 -27.95 13.23 -8.23
N VAL A 72 -28.63 12.36 -8.96
CA VAL A 72 -28.03 11.39 -9.88
C VAL A 72 -28.08 11.95 -11.31
N LYS A 73 -26.96 11.81 -12.01
CA LYS A 73 -26.86 12.10 -13.45
C LYS A 73 -26.83 10.76 -14.22
N PRO A 74 -27.19 10.74 -15.51
CA PRO A 74 -26.99 9.57 -16.35
C PRO A 74 -25.55 9.05 -16.25
N GLY A 75 -25.39 7.74 -16.20
CA GLY A 75 -24.07 7.14 -16.04
C GLY A 75 -24.12 5.66 -15.71
N VAL A 76 -22.94 5.12 -15.45
CA VAL A 76 -22.72 3.72 -15.06
C VAL A 76 -22.10 3.68 -13.67
N ASN A 77 -22.67 2.85 -12.81
CA ASN A 77 -22.16 2.60 -11.46
C ASN A 77 -21.78 1.12 -11.32
N LEU A 78 -20.56 0.85 -10.91
CA LEU A 78 -20.01 -0.50 -10.81
C LEU A 78 -19.55 -0.80 -9.38
N PRO A 79 -19.76 -2.04 -8.90
CA PRO A 79 -19.18 -2.46 -7.64
C PRO A 79 -17.65 -2.51 -7.73
N LEU A 80 -16.97 -1.98 -6.73
CA LEU A 80 -15.53 -2.17 -6.51
C LEU A 80 -15.34 -3.36 -5.58
N LEU A 81 -14.56 -4.34 -6.02
CA LEU A 81 -14.31 -5.57 -5.29
C LEU A 81 -12.84 -5.70 -4.90
N HIS A 82 -12.60 -6.27 -3.74
CA HIS A 82 -11.29 -6.75 -3.33
C HIS A 82 -11.46 -8.11 -2.65
N ALA A 83 -10.78 -9.15 -3.15
CA ALA A 83 -10.94 -10.54 -2.67
C ALA A 83 -12.42 -10.93 -2.51
N GLU A 84 -13.21 -10.74 -3.57
CA GLU A 84 -14.66 -11.01 -3.64
C GLU A 84 -15.54 -10.21 -2.65
N ARG A 85 -14.96 -9.26 -1.93
CA ARG A 85 -15.69 -8.40 -1.01
C ARG A 85 -15.96 -7.05 -1.65
N LEU A 86 -17.19 -6.59 -1.53
CA LEU A 86 -17.61 -5.26 -1.96
C LEU A 86 -16.98 -4.21 -1.01
N ILE A 87 -16.09 -3.37 -1.55
CA ILE A 87 -15.37 -2.34 -0.79
C ILE A 87 -15.88 -0.93 -1.10
N GLY A 88 -16.64 -0.76 -2.16
CA GLY A 88 -17.16 0.53 -2.59
C GLY A 88 -17.84 0.45 -3.94
N VAL A 89 -18.11 1.61 -4.52
CA VAL A 89 -18.74 1.75 -5.84
C VAL A 89 -17.98 2.81 -6.65
N LEU A 90 -17.77 2.54 -7.94
CA LEU A 90 -17.26 3.49 -8.93
C LEU A 90 -18.42 3.97 -9.79
N GLY A 91 -18.58 5.28 -9.96
CA GLY A 91 -19.57 5.89 -10.86
C GLY A 91 -18.90 6.76 -11.92
N ILE A 92 -19.31 6.61 -13.18
CA ILE A 92 -18.91 7.50 -14.28
C ILE A 92 -20.16 8.17 -14.86
N THR A 93 -20.12 9.49 -14.98
CA THR A 93 -21.22 10.28 -15.55
C THR A 93 -21.11 10.34 -17.07
N GLY A 94 -22.20 10.06 -17.76
CA GLY A 94 -22.32 10.13 -19.22
C GLY A 94 -23.38 9.16 -19.73
N GLU A 95 -23.58 9.13 -21.06
CA GLU A 95 -24.49 8.17 -21.68
C GLU A 95 -23.98 6.74 -21.43
N PRO A 96 -24.80 5.83 -20.85
CA PRO A 96 -24.35 4.49 -20.45
C PRO A 96 -23.64 3.72 -21.56
N ASP A 97 -24.16 3.72 -22.78
CA ASP A 97 -23.57 3.03 -23.93
C ASP A 97 -22.17 3.54 -24.29
N ILE A 98 -21.90 4.83 -24.01
CA ILE A 98 -20.61 5.47 -24.30
C ILE A 98 -19.63 5.24 -23.17
N VAL A 99 -20.06 5.39 -21.89
CA VAL A 99 -19.14 5.40 -20.76
C VAL A 99 -18.87 4.02 -20.16
N ARG A 100 -19.66 2.99 -20.49
CA ARG A 100 -19.53 1.65 -19.93
C ARG A 100 -18.14 1.03 -20.15
N PRO A 101 -17.54 1.06 -21.35
CA PRO A 101 -16.19 0.52 -21.54
C PRO A 101 -15.14 1.23 -20.68
N TYR A 102 -15.26 2.55 -20.54
CA TYR A 102 -14.36 3.34 -19.68
C TYR A 102 -14.57 3.01 -18.20
N ALA A 103 -15.83 2.82 -17.78
CA ALA A 103 -16.17 2.46 -16.42
C ALA A 103 -15.53 1.13 -16.02
N GLU A 104 -15.57 0.11 -16.87
CA GLU A 104 -14.92 -1.19 -16.64
C GLU A 104 -13.40 -1.07 -16.55
N LEU A 105 -12.76 -0.27 -17.42
CA LEU A 105 -11.31 -0.04 -17.38
C LEU A 105 -10.88 0.69 -16.10
N VAL A 106 -11.63 1.73 -15.71
CA VAL A 106 -11.34 2.47 -14.47
C VAL A 106 -11.56 1.60 -13.24
N ARG A 107 -12.61 0.76 -13.23
CA ARG A 107 -12.85 -0.22 -12.17
C ARG A 107 -11.67 -1.17 -12.01
N MET A 108 -11.21 -1.78 -13.10
CA MET A 108 -10.06 -2.67 -13.08
C MET A 108 -8.81 -1.97 -12.54
N ALA A 109 -8.52 -0.74 -13.02
CA ALA A 109 -7.39 0.04 -12.53
C ALA A 109 -7.52 0.40 -11.04
N ALA A 110 -8.72 0.74 -10.58
CA ALA A 110 -9.01 1.05 -9.18
C ALA A 110 -8.78 -0.18 -8.29
N GLU A 111 -9.28 -1.35 -8.69
CA GLU A 111 -9.09 -2.61 -7.97
C GLU A 111 -7.60 -2.99 -7.88
N MET A 112 -6.83 -2.82 -8.97
CA MET A 112 -5.37 -3.03 -8.95
C MET A 112 -4.65 -2.06 -8.01
N LEU A 113 -5.06 -0.78 -7.94
CA LEU A 113 -4.48 0.19 -7.01
C LEU A 113 -4.78 -0.16 -5.55
N VAL A 114 -5.98 -0.64 -5.27
CA VAL A 114 -6.37 -1.13 -3.94
C VAL A 114 -5.51 -2.33 -3.55
N GLU A 115 -5.40 -3.33 -4.42
CA GLU A 115 -4.58 -4.53 -4.18
C GLU A 115 -3.10 -4.16 -3.92
N HIS A 116 -2.55 -3.28 -4.74
CA HIS A 116 -1.18 -2.79 -4.55
C HIS A 116 -0.98 -2.10 -3.19
N ARG A 117 -1.94 -1.28 -2.75
CA ARG A 117 -1.91 -0.64 -1.42
C ARG A 117 -1.93 -1.67 -0.29
N VAL A 118 -2.77 -2.70 -0.40
CA VAL A 118 -2.84 -3.78 0.60
C VAL A 118 -1.52 -4.50 0.69
N LEU A 119 -0.96 -4.94 -0.45
CA LEU A 119 0.33 -5.63 -0.50
C LEU A 119 1.47 -4.78 0.05
N GLN A 120 1.47 -3.47 -0.21
CA GLN A 120 2.45 -2.56 0.37
C GLN A 120 2.31 -2.44 1.89
N ALA A 121 1.07 -2.33 2.40
CA ALA A 121 0.81 -2.26 3.83
C ALA A 121 1.24 -3.55 4.55
N GLU A 122 0.96 -4.72 3.96
CA GLU A 122 1.39 -6.03 4.49
C GLU A 122 2.92 -6.14 4.53
N ARG A 123 3.61 -5.76 3.44
CA ARG A 123 5.08 -5.77 3.39
C ARG A 123 5.69 -4.81 4.43
N HIS A 124 5.09 -3.64 4.59
CA HIS A 124 5.54 -2.67 5.59
C HIS A 124 5.36 -3.22 7.02
N TRP A 125 4.20 -3.82 7.30
CA TRP A 125 3.93 -4.45 8.59
C TRP A 125 4.90 -5.59 8.88
N GLN A 126 5.13 -6.50 7.92
CA GLN A 126 6.10 -7.60 8.05
C GLN A 126 7.50 -7.07 8.34
N ARG A 127 7.95 -6.04 7.62
CA ARG A 127 9.25 -5.40 7.85
C ARG A 127 9.35 -4.86 9.28
N HIS A 128 8.34 -4.13 9.75
CA HIS A 128 8.33 -3.63 11.12
C HIS A 128 8.39 -4.73 12.17
N GLN A 129 7.70 -5.85 11.95
CA GLN A 129 7.79 -7.00 12.85
C GLN A 129 9.19 -7.61 12.87
N GLN A 130 9.82 -7.75 11.71
CA GLN A 130 11.21 -8.24 11.61
C GLN A 130 12.20 -7.29 12.28
N GLU A 131 12.05 -5.99 12.09
CA GLU A 131 12.88 -4.98 12.75
C GLU A 131 12.72 -5.01 14.28
N ALA A 132 11.49 -5.10 14.78
CA ALA A 132 11.19 -5.18 16.20
C ALA A 132 11.77 -6.46 16.80
N TRP A 133 11.67 -7.58 16.10
CA TRP A 133 12.29 -8.85 16.48
C TRP A 133 13.81 -8.73 16.52
N LEU A 134 14.44 -8.16 15.48
CA LEU A 134 15.90 -8.02 15.40
C LEU A 134 16.46 -7.15 16.55
N ARG A 135 15.72 -6.09 16.95
CA ARG A 135 16.13 -5.21 18.06
C ARG A 135 16.18 -5.95 19.40
N GLN A 136 15.47 -7.08 19.57
CA GLN A 136 15.56 -7.88 20.80
C GLN A 136 16.96 -8.45 21.04
N LEU A 137 17.81 -8.58 19.99
CA LEU A 137 19.21 -8.99 20.14
C LEU A 137 20.04 -8.05 21.03
N LEU A 138 19.56 -6.83 21.26
CA LEU A 138 20.19 -5.83 22.13
C LEU A 138 19.69 -5.93 23.58
N ASP A 139 18.69 -6.77 23.85
CA ASP A 139 18.16 -6.98 25.20
C ASP A 139 19.11 -7.89 26.01
N PRO A 140 19.69 -7.40 27.14
CA PRO A 140 20.53 -8.22 28.00
C PRO A 140 19.81 -9.44 28.59
N HIS A 141 18.48 -9.42 28.61
CA HIS A 141 17.64 -10.50 29.16
C HIS A 141 17.03 -11.40 28.08
N LEU A 142 17.57 -11.34 26.86
CA LEU A 142 17.09 -12.13 25.72
C LEU A 142 17.02 -13.63 26.07
N ARG A 143 15.85 -14.22 25.88
CA ARG A 143 15.63 -15.66 25.99
C ARG A 143 15.68 -16.30 24.62
N LEU A 144 16.76 -16.99 24.30
CA LEU A 144 16.98 -17.62 22.99
C LEU A 144 15.83 -18.50 22.52
N PRO A 145 15.23 -19.40 23.33
CA PRO A 145 14.13 -20.24 22.84
C PRO A 145 12.89 -19.43 22.42
N ALA A 146 12.58 -18.36 23.13
CA ALA A 146 11.46 -17.47 22.77
C ALA A 146 11.79 -16.68 21.49
N PHE A 147 13.02 -16.19 21.38
CA PHE A 147 13.51 -15.46 20.20
C PHE A 147 13.47 -16.32 18.93
N GLU A 148 13.86 -17.60 19.03
CA GLU A 148 13.80 -18.54 17.90
C GLU A 148 12.35 -18.87 17.51
N ALA A 149 11.48 -19.11 18.49
CA ALA A 149 10.05 -19.35 18.23
C ALA A 149 9.37 -18.14 17.55
N ASP A 150 9.75 -16.92 17.93
CA ASP A 150 9.27 -15.70 17.29
C ASP A 150 9.77 -15.57 15.86
N ALA A 151 11.02 -15.96 15.58
CA ALA A 151 11.56 -16.01 14.23
C ALA A 151 10.76 -16.95 13.32
N GLU A 152 10.44 -18.15 13.79
CA GLU A 152 9.62 -19.11 13.05
C GLU A 152 8.23 -18.56 12.75
N ARG A 153 7.58 -17.89 13.71
CA ARG A 153 6.27 -17.23 13.51
C ARG A 153 6.33 -16.12 12.45
N LEU A 154 7.46 -15.42 12.33
CA LEU A 154 7.71 -14.39 11.34
C LEU A 154 8.13 -14.97 9.97
N GLY A 155 8.22 -16.30 9.85
CA GLY A 155 8.66 -16.98 8.64
C GLY A 155 10.15 -16.76 8.33
N LEU A 156 10.96 -16.39 9.34
CA LEU A 156 12.38 -16.18 9.19
C LEU A 156 13.11 -17.53 9.23
N GLN A 157 13.71 -17.90 8.13
CA GLN A 157 14.61 -19.05 8.08
C GLN A 157 16.00 -18.59 8.49
N LEU A 158 16.35 -18.87 9.75
CA LEU A 158 17.65 -18.50 10.31
C LEU A 158 18.64 -19.63 10.09
N THR A 159 19.65 -19.41 9.26
CA THR A 159 20.84 -20.25 9.22
C THR A 159 21.86 -19.78 10.26
N TRP A 160 22.37 -20.68 11.05
CA TRP A 160 23.39 -20.41 12.06
C TRP A 160 24.75 -20.97 11.63
N PRO A 161 25.88 -20.34 11.97
CA PRO A 161 26.04 -19.13 12.80
C PRO A 161 25.75 -17.81 12.04
N ARG A 162 25.37 -16.75 12.78
CA ARG A 162 25.11 -15.41 12.26
C ARG A 162 26.08 -14.39 12.85
N GLN A 163 26.35 -13.35 12.07
CA GLN A 163 27.12 -12.20 12.50
C GLN A 163 26.17 -11.00 12.67
N ILE A 164 26.35 -10.30 13.79
CA ILE A 164 25.63 -9.08 14.11
C ILE A 164 26.63 -7.93 14.00
N CYS A 165 26.29 -6.93 13.20
CA CYS A 165 27.09 -5.74 12.99
C CYS A 165 26.28 -4.51 13.42
N LEU A 166 26.87 -3.63 14.21
CA LEU A 166 26.36 -2.29 14.45
C LEU A 166 27.06 -1.35 13.46
N LEU A 167 26.27 -0.72 12.61
CA LEU A 167 26.74 0.25 11.63
C LEU A 167 26.44 1.65 12.16
N HIS A 168 27.46 2.49 12.23
CA HIS A 168 27.34 3.89 12.59
C HIS A 168 27.53 4.75 11.33
N LEU A 169 26.57 5.64 11.07
CA LEU A 169 26.62 6.60 9.99
C LEU A 169 27.28 7.89 10.48
N ASP A 170 28.23 8.41 9.71
CA ASP A 170 28.89 9.67 10.04
C ASP A 170 27.88 10.80 10.17
N GLU A 171 28.17 11.76 11.04
CA GLU A 171 27.31 12.90 11.35
C GLU A 171 27.31 13.98 10.24
N GLU A 172 28.09 13.80 9.18
CA GLU A 172 28.13 14.74 8.05
C GLU A 172 26.90 14.62 7.15
N GLY A 173 26.05 15.65 7.17
CA GLY A 173 24.84 15.76 6.34
C GLY A 173 23.58 15.13 6.97
N ASP A 174 22.52 15.01 6.15
CA ASP A 174 21.28 14.34 6.58
C ASP A 174 21.48 12.82 6.53
N PRO A 175 21.38 12.11 7.66
CA PRO A 175 21.60 10.67 7.70
C PRO A 175 20.46 9.86 7.07
N LEU A 176 19.26 10.43 6.94
CA LEU A 176 18.07 9.70 6.50
C LEU A 176 18.18 9.11 5.08
N PRO A 177 18.65 9.85 4.06
CA PRO A 177 18.84 9.29 2.72
C PRO A 177 19.89 8.17 2.68
N ARG A 178 20.99 8.32 3.43
CA ARG A 178 22.04 7.27 3.53
C ARG A 178 21.51 6.03 4.24
N GLN A 179 20.79 6.22 5.34
CA GLN A 179 20.15 5.14 6.06
C GLN A 179 19.15 4.38 5.19
N ALA A 180 18.30 5.09 4.44
CA ALA A 180 17.33 4.48 3.53
C ALA A 180 18.02 3.65 2.43
N ARG A 181 19.13 4.13 1.85
CA ARG A 181 19.92 3.39 0.86
C ARG A 181 20.51 2.11 1.43
N LEU A 182 21.11 2.20 2.62
CA LEU A 182 21.70 1.01 3.28
C LEU A 182 20.61 -0.01 3.65
N LEU A 183 19.47 0.43 4.17
CA LEU A 183 18.32 -0.44 4.44
C LEU A 183 17.85 -1.17 3.17
N ALA A 184 17.76 -0.48 2.03
CA ALA A 184 17.37 -1.09 0.76
C ALA A 184 18.44 -2.08 0.26
N THR A 185 19.73 -1.70 0.31
CA THR A 185 20.85 -2.50 -0.20
C THR A 185 21.10 -3.74 0.65
N LEU A 186 21.08 -3.61 1.98
CA LEU A 186 21.31 -4.70 2.92
C LEU A 186 20.09 -5.61 3.03
N GLY A 187 18.89 -5.02 3.19
CA GLY A 187 17.63 -5.76 3.35
C GLY A 187 17.12 -6.44 2.07
N GLY A 188 17.64 -6.07 0.90
CA GLY A 188 17.33 -6.72 -0.38
C GLY A 188 18.01 -8.08 -0.59
N LYS A 189 18.94 -8.47 0.30
CA LYS A 189 19.64 -9.75 0.21
C LYS A 189 18.89 -10.81 1.02
N SER A 190 18.77 -12.00 0.44
CA SER A 190 18.24 -13.17 1.14
C SER A 190 19.00 -13.40 2.44
N GLU A 191 18.28 -13.71 3.51
CA GLU A 191 18.81 -14.00 4.86
C GLU A 191 19.49 -12.83 5.58
N HIS A 192 19.53 -11.63 5.02
CA HIS A 192 20.02 -10.44 5.70
C HIS A 192 18.84 -9.72 6.37
N LEU A 193 19.01 -9.39 7.64
CA LEU A 193 18.04 -8.63 8.42
C LEU A 193 18.67 -7.32 8.87
N VAL A 194 17.96 -6.23 8.72
CA VAL A 194 18.45 -4.90 9.07
C VAL A 194 17.37 -4.15 9.83
N ALA A 195 17.77 -3.47 10.90
CA ALA A 195 16.87 -2.62 11.67
C ALA A 195 17.52 -1.27 12.00
N PRO A 196 16.84 -0.15 11.82
CA PRO A 196 17.33 1.13 12.33
C PRO A 196 17.21 1.16 13.86
N LEU A 197 18.26 1.62 14.53
CA LEU A 197 18.28 1.84 15.99
C LEU A 197 18.08 3.32 16.35
N GLY A 198 18.37 4.21 15.41
CA GLY A 198 18.26 5.64 15.54
C GLY A 198 18.54 6.30 14.20
N ARG A 199 18.86 7.60 14.18
CA ARG A 199 19.15 8.33 12.94
C ARG A 199 20.49 7.92 12.32
N HIS A 200 21.46 7.56 13.16
CA HIS A 200 22.84 7.30 12.74
C HIS A 200 23.27 5.84 12.92
N GLU A 201 22.37 4.96 13.35
CA GLU A 201 22.72 3.59 13.69
C GLU A 201 21.79 2.58 13.03
N LEU A 202 22.41 1.50 12.53
CA LEU A 202 21.72 0.36 11.94
C LEU A 202 22.25 -0.94 12.58
N LEU A 203 21.34 -1.82 12.94
CA LEU A 203 21.64 -3.18 13.32
C LEU A 203 21.53 -4.07 12.09
N TRP A 204 22.60 -4.74 11.72
CA TRP A 204 22.66 -5.65 10.58
C TRP A 204 23.00 -7.06 11.04
N CYS A 205 22.11 -8.00 10.79
CA CYS A 205 22.28 -9.42 11.08
C CYS A 205 22.34 -10.20 9.76
N ARG A 206 23.40 -10.97 9.56
CA ARG A 206 23.64 -11.76 8.34
C ARG A 206 24.23 -13.14 8.66
N PRO A 207 24.18 -14.10 7.71
CA PRO A 207 24.95 -15.34 7.85
C PRO A 207 26.43 -15.06 8.06
N TYR A 208 27.07 -15.80 8.97
CA TYR A 208 28.50 -15.68 9.20
C TYR A 208 29.31 -16.17 7.99
N SER A 209 30.33 -15.43 7.61
CA SER A 209 31.30 -15.82 6.59
C SER A 209 32.71 -15.44 7.06
N ALA A 210 33.59 -16.43 7.15
CA ALA A 210 34.96 -16.22 7.59
C ALA A 210 35.84 -15.48 6.55
N THR A 211 35.43 -15.45 5.27
CA THR A 211 36.25 -14.97 4.14
C THR A 211 35.86 -13.59 3.64
N ARG A 212 34.86 -12.95 4.21
CA ARG A 212 34.30 -11.69 3.68
C ARG A 212 34.85 -10.47 4.41
N ASP A 213 35.51 -9.58 3.68
CA ASP A 213 35.84 -8.24 4.15
C ASP A 213 34.61 -7.33 3.98
N ASP A 214 33.88 -7.10 5.08
CA ASP A 214 32.67 -6.28 5.07
C ASP A 214 32.97 -4.78 4.96
N ARG A 215 34.17 -4.34 5.36
CA ARG A 215 34.52 -2.91 5.34
C ARG A 215 34.61 -2.39 3.92
N ALA A 216 35.32 -3.09 3.04
CA ALA A 216 35.44 -2.71 1.65
C ALA A 216 34.07 -2.71 0.93
N TRP A 217 33.21 -3.67 1.26
CA TRP A 217 31.89 -3.75 0.66
C TRP A 217 30.94 -2.64 1.15
N LEU A 218 30.97 -2.29 2.44
CA LEU A 218 30.17 -1.21 3.02
C LEU A 218 30.58 0.16 2.45
N GLN A 219 31.89 0.42 2.27
CA GLN A 219 32.38 1.63 1.62
C GLN A 219 31.84 1.73 0.18
N GLN A 220 31.91 0.66 -0.61
CA GLN A 220 31.35 0.65 -1.97
C GLN A 220 29.83 0.84 -2.02
N ALA A 221 29.10 0.37 -0.99
CA ALA A 221 27.64 0.54 -0.91
C ALA A 221 27.24 1.98 -0.56
N ASP A 222 28.11 2.71 0.14
CA ASP A 222 27.90 4.12 0.51
C ASP A 222 28.29 5.08 -0.64
N GLU A 223 29.31 4.72 -1.42
CA GLU A 223 29.85 5.53 -2.53
C GLU A 223 29.05 5.39 -3.85
N ARG A 224 28.19 4.40 -4.00
CA ARG A 224 27.38 4.26 -5.21
C ARG A 224 26.27 5.31 -5.23
N GLU A 225 26.53 6.40 -5.96
CA GLU A 225 25.49 7.30 -6.47
C GLU A 225 24.65 6.55 -7.52
N TRP A 226 23.34 6.46 -7.28
CA TRP A 226 22.36 5.96 -8.24
C TRP A 226 21.52 7.12 -8.75
#